data_8eaf45bf03d833623fd464f027418641
#
_entry.id   8eaf45bf03d833623fd464f027418641
#
_cell.length_a   1.000
_cell.length_b   1.000
_cell.length_c   1.000
_cell.angle_alpha   90.00
_cell.angle_beta   90.00
_cell.angle_gamma   90.00
#
_symmetry.space_group_name_H-M   'P 1'
#
loop_
_entity.id
_entity.type
_entity.pdbx_description
1 polymer ?
#
loop_
_entity_poly.entity_id
_entity_poly.type
_entity_poly.pdbx_seq_one_letter_code
_entity_poly.pdbx_strand_id
1 'polypeptide(L)'
;MRVAFYAPLKSPTHGTPSGDRRVAGLLMDALALAGHRVELVSSFRSYDRDGDALRQEALRAQGEALGGRLAAQWRAAPPEERPELWFTYHLYYKAPDWLGPLAAEALGIPYVVAEASYAPKRAGGPWAIGHEATAHALRRAALVLCPSRDDLSCLEPLVAKERLELLAPFLDPAPYRIAAGERDAHRSRLAGQHSLDKNVPWIAVAAMMREGDKLASYRLLAGTLGRLAALPWRLLVAGDGPARAAVEAAFKGLAEKVRFLGPLKERPLAELYAAADLYAWPAVNEAYGMALLEAQAAGLPVVSCALRGVPDVVLDGRTGLLAPALEEPALAERVRALLVDGARRQALGREAARFVAEERSLAVAARRLKSLP
;
A
#
# COMPACT_ATOMS: atom_id res chain seq x y z
N MET A 1 -12.97 8.96 -21.06
CA MET A 1 -14.14 9.08 -20.16
C MET A 1 -13.87 10.10 -19.07
N ARG A 2 -14.93 10.71 -18.54
CA ARG A 2 -14.89 11.50 -17.29
C ARG A 2 -15.17 10.58 -16.12
N VAL A 3 -14.26 10.53 -15.17
CA VAL A 3 -14.31 9.64 -14.00
C VAL A 3 -14.56 10.45 -12.75
N ALA A 4 -15.66 10.18 -12.06
CA ALA A 4 -15.95 10.68 -10.73
C ALA A 4 -15.22 9.82 -9.70
N PHE A 5 -14.09 10.31 -9.15
CA PHE A 5 -13.26 9.57 -8.18
C PHE A 5 -13.65 9.92 -6.75
N TYR A 6 -13.79 8.89 -5.91
CA TYR A 6 -14.09 9.05 -4.49
C TYR A 6 -13.31 8.04 -3.63
N ALA A 7 -12.89 8.46 -2.43
CA ALA A 7 -12.16 7.62 -1.47
C ALA A 7 -12.73 7.77 -0.05
N PRO A 8 -13.70 6.93 0.35
CA PRO A 8 -14.46 7.04 1.61
C PRO A 8 -13.61 6.96 2.87
N LEU A 9 -12.54 6.16 2.86
CA LEU A 9 -11.64 6.03 3.99
C LEU A 9 -10.72 7.24 4.12
N LYS A 10 -10.06 7.62 3.03
CA LYS A 10 -9.07 8.69 3.05
C LYS A 10 -8.86 9.29 1.67
N SER A 11 -9.27 10.54 1.52
CA SER A 11 -9.07 11.30 0.29
C SER A 11 -7.58 11.46 -0.06
N PRO A 12 -7.19 11.49 -1.35
CA PRO A 12 -5.83 11.81 -1.79
C PRO A 12 -5.36 13.20 -1.32
N THR A 13 -6.28 14.11 -1.00
CA THR A 13 -5.99 15.45 -0.47
C THR A 13 -5.95 15.53 1.06
N HIS A 14 -6.13 14.40 1.77
CA HIS A 14 -6.14 14.39 3.24
C HIS A 14 -4.81 14.88 3.82
N GLY A 15 -4.84 15.75 4.86
CA GLY A 15 -3.64 16.37 5.44
C GLY A 15 -2.61 15.40 6.01
N THR A 16 -3.03 14.25 6.55
CA THR A 16 -2.13 13.26 7.15
C THR A 16 -1.63 12.26 6.12
N PRO A 17 -0.31 12.13 5.87
CA PRO A 17 0.24 11.10 4.99
C PRO A 17 -0.14 9.67 5.43
N SER A 18 -0.40 8.79 4.48
CA SER A 18 -0.61 7.34 4.69
C SER A 18 -0.49 6.58 3.37
N GLY A 19 -0.39 5.24 3.46
CA GLY A 19 -0.46 4.35 2.30
C GLY A 19 -1.73 4.57 1.48
N ASP A 20 -2.90 4.61 2.13
CA ASP A 20 -4.19 4.83 1.45
C ASP A 20 -4.23 6.13 0.64
N ARG A 21 -3.78 7.23 1.25
CA ARG A 21 -3.69 8.51 0.54
C ARG A 21 -2.80 8.42 -0.70
N ARG A 22 -1.67 7.71 -0.59
CA ARG A 22 -0.72 7.54 -1.68
C ARG A 22 -1.30 6.68 -2.80
N VAL A 23 -1.91 5.55 -2.46
CA VAL A 23 -2.54 4.66 -3.45
C VAL A 23 -3.72 5.36 -4.14
N ALA A 24 -4.53 6.14 -3.41
CA ALA A 24 -5.57 6.97 -4.02
C ALA A 24 -5.01 7.92 -5.08
N GLY A 25 -3.88 8.60 -4.80
CA GLY A 25 -3.19 9.46 -5.77
C GLY A 25 -2.69 8.67 -6.97
N LEU A 26 -2.01 7.54 -6.75
CA LEU A 26 -1.51 6.67 -7.82
C LEU A 26 -2.62 6.15 -8.74
N LEU A 27 -3.80 5.84 -8.19
CA LEU A 27 -4.96 5.43 -8.99
C LEU A 27 -5.47 6.57 -9.86
N MET A 28 -5.56 7.79 -9.32
CA MET A 28 -5.94 8.98 -10.11
C MET A 28 -4.93 9.25 -11.23
N ASP A 29 -3.63 9.16 -10.94
CA ASP A 29 -2.54 9.34 -11.92
C ASP A 29 -2.60 8.25 -13.00
N ALA A 30 -2.86 6.99 -12.63
CA ALA A 30 -3.00 5.89 -13.58
C ALA A 30 -4.22 6.06 -14.49
N LEU A 31 -5.36 6.47 -13.94
CA LEU A 31 -6.55 6.79 -14.72
C LEU A 31 -6.31 7.96 -15.67
N ALA A 32 -5.64 9.02 -15.22
CA ALA A 32 -5.29 10.15 -16.07
C ALA A 32 -4.30 9.74 -17.19
N LEU A 33 -3.29 8.94 -16.88
CA LEU A 33 -2.35 8.39 -17.86
C LEU A 33 -3.03 7.44 -18.86
N ALA A 34 -4.11 6.78 -18.45
CA ALA A 34 -4.96 5.97 -19.33
C ALA A 34 -5.80 6.80 -20.33
N GLY A 35 -5.81 8.14 -20.19
CA GLY A 35 -6.54 9.06 -21.03
C GLY A 35 -7.93 9.44 -20.49
N HIS A 36 -8.21 9.16 -19.22
CA HIS A 36 -9.45 9.57 -18.56
C HIS A 36 -9.28 10.96 -17.93
N ARG A 37 -10.37 11.73 -17.90
CA ARG A 37 -10.45 12.97 -17.12
C ARG A 37 -10.97 12.63 -15.72
N VAL A 38 -10.09 12.67 -14.74
CA VAL A 38 -10.39 12.23 -13.36
C VAL A 38 -10.68 13.43 -12.47
N GLU A 39 -11.79 13.40 -11.76
CA GLU A 39 -12.17 14.43 -10.80
C GLU A 39 -12.40 13.81 -9.42
N LEU A 40 -11.75 14.37 -8.38
CA LEU A 40 -12.07 14.05 -6.99
C LEU A 40 -13.37 14.76 -6.62
N VAL A 41 -14.47 14.01 -6.60
CA VAL A 41 -15.80 14.59 -6.44
C VAL A 41 -16.20 14.89 -5.01
N SER A 42 -15.50 14.30 -4.04
CA SER A 42 -15.76 14.56 -2.63
C SER A 42 -14.57 14.20 -1.74
N SER A 43 -14.35 14.99 -0.70
CA SER A 43 -13.48 14.70 0.43
C SER A 43 -14.24 14.16 1.64
N PHE A 44 -15.54 13.87 1.52
CA PHE A 44 -16.35 13.31 2.58
C PHE A 44 -15.74 12.00 3.08
N ARG A 45 -15.59 11.87 4.40
CA ARG A 45 -15.01 10.70 5.03
C ARG A 45 -16.08 9.92 5.77
N SER A 46 -16.45 8.75 5.29
CA SER A 46 -17.45 7.87 5.90
C SER A 46 -16.93 6.97 7.03
N TYR A 47 -15.67 7.18 7.42
CA TYR A 47 -14.98 6.30 8.38
C TYR A 47 -15.55 6.38 9.78
N ASP A 48 -16.03 5.23 10.28
CA ASP A 48 -16.38 5.01 11.68
C ASP A 48 -15.38 4.02 12.32
N ARG A 49 -14.64 4.48 13.33
CA ARG A 49 -13.62 3.70 14.01
C ARG A 49 -14.21 2.65 14.95
N ASP A 50 -15.25 3.03 15.66
CA ASP A 50 -15.64 2.39 16.93
C ASP A 50 -16.89 1.51 16.81
N GLY A 51 -17.61 1.58 15.69
CA GLY A 51 -18.84 0.81 15.47
C GLY A 51 -20.05 1.44 16.15
N ASP A 52 -20.09 2.77 16.23
CA ASP A 52 -21.23 3.52 16.79
C ASP A 52 -22.36 3.60 15.76
N ALA A 53 -23.48 2.96 16.05
CA ALA A 53 -24.64 2.89 15.16
C ALA A 53 -25.22 4.28 14.85
N LEU A 54 -25.32 5.18 15.83
CA LEU A 54 -25.84 6.52 15.61
C LEU A 54 -24.91 7.34 14.70
N ARG A 55 -23.61 7.17 14.87
CA ARG A 55 -22.61 7.80 14.00
C ARG A 55 -22.69 7.23 12.58
N GLN A 56 -22.84 5.91 12.42
CA GLN A 56 -22.98 5.30 11.11
C GLN A 56 -24.23 5.80 10.38
N GLU A 57 -25.38 5.92 11.08
CA GLU A 57 -26.58 6.50 10.50
C GLU A 57 -26.43 7.98 10.13
N ALA A 58 -25.76 8.76 10.95
CA ALA A 58 -25.46 10.16 10.63
C ALA A 58 -24.55 10.29 9.39
N LEU A 59 -23.51 9.44 9.28
CA LEU A 59 -22.61 9.37 8.12
C LEU A 59 -23.38 8.92 6.87
N ARG A 60 -24.27 7.93 7.01
CA ARG A 60 -25.18 7.49 5.94
C ARG A 60 -26.03 8.63 5.42
N ALA A 61 -26.80 9.30 6.30
CA ALA A 61 -27.67 10.39 5.91
C ALA A 61 -26.91 11.53 5.22
N GLN A 62 -25.71 11.89 5.73
CA GLN A 62 -24.86 12.90 5.11
C GLN A 62 -24.36 12.47 3.72
N GLY A 63 -23.89 11.23 3.61
CA GLY A 63 -23.37 10.67 2.37
C GLY A 63 -24.44 10.54 1.29
N GLU A 64 -25.63 9.99 1.63
CA GLU A 64 -26.76 9.85 0.72
C GLU A 64 -27.24 11.22 0.23
N ALA A 65 -27.36 12.23 1.13
CA ALA A 65 -27.71 13.58 0.75
C ALA A 65 -26.67 14.22 -0.18
N LEU A 66 -25.38 13.98 0.04
CA LEU A 66 -24.32 14.47 -0.84
C LEU A 66 -24.36 13.78 -2.21
N GLY A 67 -24.50 12.46 -2.24
CA GLY A 67 -24.64 11.69 -3.49
C GLY A 67 -25.84 12.15 -4.31
N GLY A 68 -26.99 12.38 -3.66
CA GLY A 68 -28.20 12.92 -4.31
C GLY A 68 -27.97 14.31 -4.90
N ARG A 69 -27.29 15.21 -4.17
CA ARG A 69 -26.94 16.56 -4.69
C ARG A 69 -26.01 16.48 -5.90
N LEU A 70 -24.98 15.64 -5.85
CA LEU A 70 -24.05 15.43 -6.98
C LEU A 70 -24.81 14.91 -8.21
N ALA A 71 -25.65 13.91 -8.03
CA ALA A 71 -26.46 13.35 -9.12
C ALA A 71 -27.42 14.40 -9.73
N ALA A 72 -28.09 15.23 -8.91
CA ALA A 72 -28.95 16.30 -9.38
C ALA A 72 -28.16 17.37 -10.14
N GLN A 73 -27.01 17.79 -9.63
CA GLN A 73 -26.12 18.74 -10.29
C GLN A 73 -25.66 18.23 -11.67
N TRP A 74 -25.21 16.99 -11.77
CA TRP A 74 -24.77 16.43 -13.06
C TRP A 74 -25.93 16.20 -14.05
N ARG A 75 -27.13 15.85 -13.57
CA ARG A 75 -28.30 15.77 -14.45
C ARG A 75 -28.66 17.12 -15.07
N ALA A 76 -28.45 18.21 -14.33
CA ALA A 76 -28.70 19.56 -14.82
C ALA A 76 -27.55 20.11 -15.69
N ALA A 77 -26.36 19.54 -15.60
CA ALA A 77 -25.19 19.94 -16.38
C ALA A 77 -25.29 19.48 -17.85
N PRO A 78 -24.55 20.12 -18.77
CA PRO A 78 -24.42 19.64 -20.15
C PRO A 78 -23.88 18.22 -20.21
N PRO A 79 -24.29 17.37 -21.17
CA PRO A 79 -23.86 15.98 -21.26
C PRO A 79 -22.33 15.80 -21.24
N GLU A 80 -21.61 16.72 -21.89
CA GLU A 80 -20.14 16.73 -21.97
C GLU A 80 -19.44 17.03 -20.64
N GLU A 81 -20.18 17.50 -19.62
CA GLU A 81 -19.66 17.76 -18.27
C GLU A 81 -19.99 16.64 -17.27
N ARG A 82 -20.88 15.71 -17.65
CA ARG A 82 -21.31 14.61 -16.77
C ARG A 82 -20.24 13.55 -16.66
N PRO A 83 -20.08 12.92 -15.47
CA PRO A 83 -19.24 11.73 -15.37
C PRO A 83 -19.86 10.57 -16.18
N GLU A 84 -19.00 9.77 -16.77
CA GLU A 84 -19.35 8.55 -17.51
C GLU A 84 -19.09 7.29 -16.67
N LEU A 85 -18.37 7.44 -15.54
CA LEU A 85 -18.02 6.36 -14.64
C LEU A 85 -17.82 6.90 -13.23
N TRP A 86 -18.31 6.16 -12.24
CA TRP A 86 -17.98 6.39 -10.84
C TRP A 86 -16.91 5.39 -10.38
N PHE A 87 -15.83 5.88 -9.76
CA PHE A 87 -14.70 5.08 -9.29
C PHE A 87 -14.46 5.29 -7.81
N THR A 88 -14.66 4.25 -7.00
CA THR A 88 -14.44 4.26 -5.55
C THR A 88 -13.19 3.51 -5.18
N TYR A 89 -12.33 4.13 -4.34
CA TYR A 89 -11.14 3.50 -3.82
C TYR A 89 -11.26 3.20 -2.32
N HIS A 90 -10.88 1.99 -1.92
CA HIS A 90 -10.83 1.45 -0.57
C HIS A 90 -12.19 1.40 0.13
N LEU A 91 -12.98 0.43 -0.28
CA LEU A 91 -14.33 0.17 0.22
C LEU A 91 -14.34 -0.97 1.26
N TYR A 92 -14.79 -0.69 2.49
CA TYR A 92 -14.99 -1.73 3.51
C TYR A 92 -15.95 -1.27 4.62
N TYR A 93 -16.31 -2.18 5.52
CA TYR A 93 -17.37 -1.99 6.51
C TYR A 93 -17.18 -0.78 7.46
N LYS A 94 -15.95 -0.31 7.70
CA LYS A 94 -15.69 0.91 8.50
C LYS A 94 -15.73 2.20 7.68
N ALA A 95 -15.64 2.10 6.36
CA ALA A 95 -15.68 3.22 5.45
C ALA A 95 -16.48 2.83 4.20
N PRO A 96 -17.80 2.65 4.32
CA PRO A 96 -18.67 2.33 3.19
C PRO A 96 -18.82 3.54 2.27
N ASP A 97 -19.15 3.28 1.00
CA ASP A 97 -19.48 4.33 0.04
C ASP A 97 -20.98 4.62 0.06
N TRP A 98 -21.36 5.72 0.71
CA TRP A 98 -22.74 6.20 0.77
C TRP A 98 -23.13 7.10 -0.43
N LEU A 99 -22.16 7.48 -1.28
CA LEU A 99 -22.37 8.40 -2.40
C LEU A 99 -22.50 7.67 -3.74
N GLY A 100 -21.50 6.81 -4.01
CA GLY A 100 -21.26 6.26 -5.34
C GLY A 100 -22.38 5.38 -5.87
N PRO A 101 -22.85 4.37 -5.14
CA PRO A 101 -23.94 3.52 -5.64
C PRO A 101 -25.19 4.30 -5.98
N LEU A 102 -25.55 5.31 -5.17
CA LEU A 102 -26.72 6.17 -5.39
C LEU A 102 -26.54 7.09 -6.60
N ALA A 103 -25.36 7.74 -6.69
CA ALA A 103 -25.10 8.67 -7.78
C ALA A 103 -24.96 7.94 -9.13
N ALA A 104 -24.27 6.80 -9.14
CA ALA A 104 -24.09 5.99 -10.35
C ALA A 104 -25.43 5.45 -10.87
N GLU A 105 -26.29 4.94 -9.99
CA GLU A 105 -27.64 4.51 -10.35
C GLU A 105 -28.48 5.66 -10.91
N ALA A 106 -28.46 6.78 -10.22
CA ALA A 106 -29.24 7.97 -10.62
C ALA A 106 -28.83 8.51 -11.99
N LEU A 107 -27.57 8.34 -12.39
CA LEU A 107 -27.02 8.79 -13.69
C LEU A 107 -27.02 7.69 -14.75
N GLY A 108 -27.26 6.43 -14.38
CA GLY A 108 -27.19 5.30 -15.30
C GLY A 108 -25.75 5.00 -15.76
N ILE A 109 -24.73 5.25 -14.92
CA ILE A 109 -23.32 5.06 -15.25
C ILE A 109 -22.72 3.86 -14.48
N PRO A 110 -21.66 3.22 -14.99
CA PRO A 110 -20.96 2.16 -14.29
C PRO A 110 -20.41 2.62 -12.94
N TYR A 111 -20.46 1.71 -11.94
CA TYR A 111 -19.85 1.85 -10.62
C TYR A 111 -18.68 0.88 -10.52
N VAL A 112 -17.46 1.40 -10.35
CA VAL A 112 -16.22 0.62 -10.25
C VAL A 112 -15.61 0.81 -8.88
N VAL A 113 -15.10 -0.28 -8.30
CA VAL A 113 -14.44 -0.26 -6.99
C VAL A 113 -13.02 -0.79 -7.13
N ALA A 114 -12.04 -0.07 -6.59
CA ALA A 114 -10.67 -0.55 -6.42
C ALA A 114 -10.36 -0.73 -4.94
N GLU A 115 -9.82 -1.90 -4.57
CA GLU A 115 -9.55 -2.32 -3.20
C GLU A 115 -10.81 -2.35 -2.33
N ALA A 116 -11.39 -3.52 -2.20
CA ALA A 116 -12.50 -3.75 -1.31
C ALA A 116 -12.24 -4.94 -0.39
N SER A 117 -12.80 -4.90 0.81
CA SER A 117 -12.82 -6.06 1.68
C SER A 117 -14.20 -6.36 2.23
N TYR A 118 -14.55 -7.64 2.20
CA TYR A 118 -15.79 -8.17 2.73
C TYR A 118 -15.51 -9.27 3.76
N ALA A 119 -16.13 -9.18 4.93
CA ALA A 119 -15.91 -10.12 6.01
C ALA A 119 -17.26 -10.56 6.60
N PRO A 120 -17.80 -11.74 6.22
CA PRO A 120 -19.10 -12.26 6.71
C PRO A 120 -19.26 -12.25 8.23
N LYS A 121 -18.17 -12.48 8.97
CA LYS A 121 -18.13 -12.42 10.43
C LYS A 121 -18.48 -11.05 11.04
N ARG A 122 -18.57 -10.00 10.22
CA ARG A 122 -18.95 -8.64 10.65
C ARG A 122 -20.43 -8.35 10.48
N ALA A 123 -21.19 -9.25 9.85
CA ALA A 123 -22.64 -9.16 9.79
C ALA A 123 -23.23 -9.26 11.22
N GLY A 124 -24.15 -8.36 11.57
CA GLY A 124 -24.78 -8.33 12.91
C GLY A 124 -23.89 -7.78 14.04
N GLY A 125 -22.65 -7.34 13.75
CA GLY A 125 -21.75 -6.73 14.74
C GLY A 125 -21.90 -5.19 14.83
N PRO A 126 -21.03 -4.50 15.58
CA PRO A 126 -21.08 -3.04 15.76
C PRO A 126 -21.02 -2.25 14.44
N TRP A 127 -20.49 -2.82 13.38
CA TRP A 127 -20.46 -2.22 12.04
C TRP A 127 -21.48 -2.84 11.06
N ALA A 128 -22.57 -3.40 11.53
CA ALA A 128 -23.56 -4.07 10.69
C ALA A 128 -24.08 -3.15 9.57
N ILE A 129 -24.35 -1.88 9.87
CA ILE A 129 -24.83 -0.86 8.91
C ILE A 129 -23.81 -0.67 7.79
N GLY A 130 -22.55 -0.41 8.14
CA GLY A 130 -21.47 -0.24 7.15
C GLY A 130 -21.14 -1.52 6.39
N HIS A 131 -21.27 -2.70 7.04
CA HIS A 131 -21.08 -3.99 6.40
C HIS A 131 -22.15 -4.27 5.33
N GLU A 132 -23.41 -4.00 5.63
CA GLU A 132 -24.52 -4.14 4.69
C GLU A 132 -24.38 -3.19 3.50
N ALA A 133 -24.02 -1.92 3.77
CA ALA A 133 -23.78 -0.93 2.73
C ALA A 133 -22.63 -1.34 1.80
N THR A 134 -21.54 -1.88 2.37
CA THR A 134 -20.40 -2.39 1.59
C THR A 134 -20.83 -3.56 0.71
N ALA A 135 -21.60 -4.51 1.26
CA ALA A 135 -22.13 -5.63 0.50
C ALA A 135 -23.08 -5.17 -0.64
N HIS A 136 -23.94 -4.18 -0.36
CA HIS A 136 -24.82 -3.59 -1.37
C HIS A 136 -24.01 -2.94 -2.51
N ALA A 137 -23.02 -2.11 -2.19
CA ALA A 137 -22.16 -1.45 -3.16
C ALA A 137 -21.41 -2.46 -4.04
N LEU A 138 -20.86 -3.53 -3.45
CA LEU A 138 -20.12 -4.58 -4.16
C LEU A 138 -21.01 -5.37 -5.13
N ARG A 139 -22.26 -5.69 -4.74
CA ARG A 139 -23.20 -6.37 -5.64
C ARG A 139 -23.56 -5.54 -6.86
N ARG A 140 -23.56 -4.22 -6.74
CA ARG A 140 -23.86 -3.26 -7.80
C ARG A 140 -22.66 -2.88 -8.66
N ALA A 141 -21.43 -3.16 -8.20
CA ALA A 141 -20.24 -2.83 -8.93
C ALA A 141 -20.21 -3.53 -10.30
N ALA A 142 -19.98 -2.76 -11.36
CA ALA A 142 -19.76 -3.29 -12.71
C ALA A 142 -18.38 -4.00 -12.78
N LEU A 143 -17.41 -3.51 -11.98
CA LEU A 143 -16.06 -4.08 -11.88
C LEU A 143 -15.51 -3.84 -10.48
N VAL A 144 -14.80 -4.83 -9.92
CA VAL A 144 -14.03 -4.71 -8.68
C VAL A 144 -12.58 -5.09 -8.94
N LEU A 145 -11.68 -4.14 -8.73
CA LEU A 145 -10.24 -4.29 -8.90
C LEU A 145 -9.61 -4.67 -7.56
N CYS A 146 -9.10 -5.89 -7.47
CA CYS A 146 -8.53 -6.45 -6.24
C CYS A 146 -7.01 -6.31 -6.24
N PRO A 147 -6.37 -5.82 -5.16
CA PRO A 147 -4.93 -5.65 -5.09
C PRO A 147 -4.18 -6.97 -4.88
N SER A 148 -4.82 -8.01 -4.36
CA SER A 148 -4.23 -9.32 -4.08
C SER A 148 -5.16 -10.46 -4.47
N ARG A 149 -4.58 -11.67 -4.56
CA ARG A 149 -5.38 -12.89 -4.79
C ARG A 149 -6.24 -13.26 -3.59
N ASP A 150 -5.78 -12.92 -2.39
CA ASP A 150 -6.57 -13.11 -1.16
C ASP A 150 -7.84 -12.25 -1.20
N ASP A 151 -7.74 -10.99 -1.65
CA ASP A 151 -8.90 -10.11 -1.77
C ASP A 151 -9.89 -10.61 -2.83
N LEU A 152 -9.38 -11.14 -3.96
CA LEU A 152 -10.22 -11.79 -4.97
C LEU A 152 -11.07 -12.90 -4.33
N SER A 153 -10.43 -13.85 -3.65
CA SER A 153 -11.13 -15.01 -3.05
C SER A 153 -12.13 -14.60 -1.96
N CYS A 154 -11.84 -13.53 -1.21
CA CYS A 154 -12.76 -12.99 -0.20
C CYS A 154 -14.04 -12.39 -0.80
N LEU A 155 -14.00 -11.94 -2.05
CA LEU A 155 -15.13 -11.27 -2.72
C LEU A 155 -15.96 -12.20 -3.62
N GLU A 156 -15.44 -13.36 -4.04
CA GLU A 156 -16.14 -14.36 -4.87
C GLU A 156 -17.54 -14.75 -4.33
N PRO A 157 -17.80 -14.86 -3.01
CA PRO A 157 -19.13 -15.15 -2.51
C PRO A 157 -20.17 -14.05 -2.76
N LEU A 158 -19.72 -12.82 -3.07
CA LEU A 158 -20.58 -11.65 -3.18
C LEU A 158 -20.64 -11.05 -4.58
N VAL A 159 -19.56 -11.18 -5.35
CA VAL A 159 -19.39 -10.59 -6.68
C VAL A 159 -19.08 -11.70 -7.69
N ALA A 160 -19.79 -11.69 -8.82
CA ALA A 160 -19.55 -12.66 -9.88
C ALA A 160 -18.11 -12.56 -10.40
N LYS A 161 -17.49 -13.71 -10.69
CA LYS A 161 -16.07 -13.82 -11.03
C LYS A 161 -15.66 -12.96 -12.24
N GLU A 162 -16.57 -12.78 -13.20
CA GLU A 162 -16.38 -11.96 -14.40
C GLU A 162 -16.27 -10.47 -14.10
N ARG A 163 -16.67 -10.05 -12.91
CA ARG A 163 -16.57 -8.68 -12.41
C ARG A 163 -15.42 -8.47 -11.41
N LEU A 164 -14.61 -9.50 -11.18
CA LEU A 164 -13.43 -9.44 -10.31
C LEU A 164 -12.17 -9.48 -11.16
N GLU A 165 -11.32 -8.46 -11.03
CA GLU A 165 -10.03 -8.40 -11.71
C GLU A 165 -8.89 -8.10 -10.74
N LEU A 166 -7.72 -8.66 -11.00
CA LEU A 166 -6.51 -8.36 -10.24
C LEU A 166 -5.86 -7.07 -10.77
N LEU A 167 -5.86 -6.02 -9.97
CA LEU A 167 -5.03 -4.84 -10.17
C LEU A 167 -3.96 -4.81 -9.07
N ALA A 168 -2.88 -5.55 -9.28
CA ALA A 168 -1.81 -5.64 -8.29
C ALA A 168 -1.22 -4.26 -7.96
N PRO A 169 -0.68 -4.05 -6.74
CA PRO A 169 -0.06 -2.80 -6.33
C PRO A 169 0.99 -2.33 -7.32
N PHE A 170 1.02 -1.03 -7.56
CA PHE A 170 1.89 -0.38 -8.53
C PHE A 170 2.37 0.98 -8.00
N LEU A 171 3.40 1.52 -8.64
CA LEU A 171 3.94 2.85 -8.34
C LEU A 171 4.60 3.48 -9.57
N ASP A 172 4.97 4.77 -9.47
CA ASP A 172 5.89 5.37 -10.43
C ASP A 172 7.33 4.97 -10.06
N PRO A 173 8.05 4.17 -10.88
CA PRO A 173 9.41 3.76 -10.60
C PRO A 173 10.45 4.86 -10.86
N ALA A 174 10.09 5.97 -11.52
CA ALA A 174 11.05 6.98 -11.95
C ALA A 174 11.85 7.61 -10.79
N PRO A 175 11.26 8.04 -9.65
CA PRO A 175 12.03 8.60 -8.54
C PRO A 175 13.07 7.63 -7.98
N TYR A 176 12.74 6.36 -7.89
CA TYR A 176 13.61 5.29 -7.35
C TYR A 176 14.75 4.97 -8.32
N ARG A 177 14.45 4.91 -9.62
CA ARG A 177 15.45 4.69 -10.67
C ARG A 177 16.47 5.84 -10.74
N ILE A 178 16.00 7.10 -10.63
CA ILE A 178 16.88 8.28 -10.58
C ILE A 178 17.81 8.18 -9.36
N ALA A 179 17.26 7.91 -8.18
CA ALA A 179 18.07 7.76 -6.97
C ALA A 179 19.05 6.58 -7.07
N ALA A 180 18.67 5.45 -7.68
CA ALA A 180 19.56 4.31 -7.89
C ALA A 180 20.76 4.63 -8.78
N GLY A 181 20.60 5.55 -9.75
CA GLY A 181 21.69 6.03 -10.60
C GLY A 181 22.76 6.83 -9.82
N GLU A 182 22.43 7.36 -8.66
CA GLU A 182 23.32 8.16 -7.79
C GLU A 182 23.69 7.41 -6.48
N ARG A 183 23.61 6.09 -6.49
CA ARG A 183 23.80 5.22 -5.30
C ARG A 183 25.02 5.61 -4.47
N ASP A 184 26.19 5.73 -5.09
CA ASP A 184 27.46 5.94 -4.38
C ASP A 184 27.51 7.31 -3.70
N ALA A 185 26.94 8.33 -4.33
CA ALA A 185 26.81 9.67 -3.77
C ALA A 185 25.88 9.64 -2.53
N HIS A 186 24.72 9.01 -2.65
CA HIS A 186 23.78 8.86 -1.54
C HIS A 186 24.38 8.06 -0.38
N ARG A 187 25.06 6.95 -0.70
CA ARG A 187 25.73 6.12 0.31
C ARG A 187 26.84 6.89 1.03
N SER A 188 27.65 7.65 0.32
CA SER A 188 28.72 8.45 0.91
C SER A 188 28.18 9.58 1.79
N ARG A 189 27.12 10.25 1.37
CA ARG A 189 26.45 11.30 2.14
C ARG A 189 25.85 10.75 3.43
N LEU A 190 25.08 9.67 3.35
CA LEU A 190 24.46 9.04 4.53
C LEU A 190 25.52 8.46 5.47
N ALA A 191 26.60 7.89 4.95
CA ALA A 191 27.72 7.42 5.75
C ALA A 191 28.35 8.54 6.58
N GLY A 192 28.60 9.70 5.99
CA GLY A 192 29.12 10.87 6.70
C GLY A 192 28.15 11.42 7.74
N GLN A 193 26.88 11.57 7.39
CA GLN A 193 25.84 12.11 8.28
C GLN A 193 25.57 11.24 9.52
N HIS A 194 25.69 9.91 9.40
CA HIS A 194 25.31 8.98 10.45
C HIS A 194 26.47 8.12 10.97
N SER A 195 27.73 8.47 10.59
CA SER A 195 28.95 7.74 10.97
C SER A 195 28.86 6.25 10.69
N LEU A 196 28.48 5.91 9.43
CA LEU A 196 28.28 4.51 9.00
C LEU A 196 29.51 3.99 8.24
N ASP A 197 29.87 2.73 8.48
CA ASP A 197 30.83 2.04 7.64
C ASP A 197 30.19 1.70 6.28
N LYS A 198 30.80 2.20 5.20
CA LYS A 198 30.35 1.96 3.82
C LYS A 198 30.66 0.55 3.30
N ASN A 199 31.60 -0.15 3.94
CA ASN A 199 32.12 -1.43 3.46
C ASN A 199 31.31 -2.62 3.94
N VAL A 200 30.33 -2.41 4.83
CA VAL A 200 29.42 -3.45 5.30
C VAL A 200 28.05 -3.30 4.63
N PRO A 201 27.27 -4.40 4.49
CA PRO A 201 25.90 -4.31 3.97
C PRO A 201 24.99 -3.43 4.83
N TRP A 202 24.16 -2.61 4.17
CA TRP A 202 23.13 -1.81 4.81
C TRP A 202 21.75 -2.41 4.58
N ILE A 203 21.02 -2.62 5.65
CA ILE A 203 19.63 -3.04 5.64
C ILE A 203 18.76 -1.80 5.80
N ALA A 204 17.79 -1.59 4.91
CA ALA A 204 16.82 -0.52 5.03
C ALA A 204 15.48 -1.05 5.57
N VAL A 205 14.81 -0.22 6.34
CA VAL A 205 13.41 -0.39 6.79
C VAL A 205 12.72 0.96 6.69
N ALA A 206 11.48 0.96 6.18
CA ALA A 206 10.62 2.13 6.23
C ALA A 206 9.22 1.73 6.66
N ALA A 207 8.84 2.11 7.87
CA ALA A 207 7.51 1.83 8.40
C ALA A 207 7.14 2.81 9.51
N MET A 208 5.84 3.10 9.64
CA MET A 208 5.32 3.86 10.77
C MET A 208 5.50 3.08 12.08
N MET A 209 5.87 3.77 13.15
CA MET A 209 6.02 3.19 14.48
C MET A 209 4.70 3.26 15.24
N ARG A 210 3.80 2.30 14.97
CA ARG A 210 2.49 2.18 15.62
C ARG A 210 2.40 0.90 16.42
N GLU A 211 1.57 0.90 17.45
CA GLU A 211 1.20 -0.30 18.20
C GLU A 211 0.55 -1.37 17.27
N GLY A 212 0.47 -2.59 17.78
CA GLY A 212 -0.07 -3.73 17.02
C GLY A 212 0.92 -4.29 15.99
N ASP A 213 0.46 -4.55 14.78
CA ASP A 213 1.20 -5.28 13.74
C ASP A 213 2.54 -4.65 13.35
N LYS A 214 2.61 -3.30 13.38
CA LYS A 214 3.87 -2.60 13.06
C LYS A 214 4.92 -2.81 14.16
N LEU A 215 4.54 -2.66 15.42
CA LEU A 215 5.44 -2.94 16.55
C LEU A 215 5.83 -4.41 16.61
N ALA A 216 4.89 -5.32 16.32
CA ALA A 216 5.17 -6.75 16.21
C ALA A 216 6.21 -7.04 15.12
N SER A 217 6.10 -6.40 13.95
CA SER A 217 7.08 -6.51 12.87
C SER A 217 8.46 -5.99 13.30
N TYR A 218 8.53 -4.86 13.99
CA TYR A 218 9.80 -4.34 14.51
C TYR A 218 10.44 -5.28 15.53
N ARG A 219 9.66 -5.85 16.45
CA ARG A 219 10.16 -6.82 17.46
C ARG A 219 10.70 -8.08 16.80
N LEU A 220 9.94 -8.63 15.83
CA LEU A 220 10.40 -9.80 15.08
C LEU A 220 11.69 -9.52 14.29
N LEU A 221 11.80 -8.34 13.67
CA LEU A 221 13.02 -7.92 12.98
C LEU A 221 14.19 -7.77 13.95
N ALA A 222 13.98 -7.19 15.13
CA ALA A 222 15.01 -7.03 16.13
C ALA A 222 15.54 -8.38 16.62
N GLY A 223 14.68 -9.35 16.95
CA GLY A 223 15.06 -10.71 17.30
C GLY A 223 15.81 -11.43 16.16
N THR A 224 15.30 -11.27 14.92
CA THR A 224 15.94 -11.78 13.70
C THR A 224 17.38 -11.28 13.56
N LEU A 225 17.58 -9.95 13.65
CA LEU A 225 18.90 -9.34 13.51
C LEU A 225 19.81 -9.60 14.73
N GLY A 226 19.24 -9.84 15.91
CA GLY A 226 19.96 -10.30 17.09
C GLY A 226 20.67 -11.64 16.85
N ARG A 227 20.05 -12.57 16.13
CA ARG A 227 20.67 -13.84 15.71
C ARG A 227 21.83 -13.67 14.74
N LEU A 228 21.90 -12.52 14.08
CA LEU A 228 22.93 -12.18 13.09
C LEU A 228 23.92 -11.11 13.61
N ALA A 229 23.95 -10.87 14.92
CA ALA A 229 24.77 -9.81 15.53
C ALA A 229 26.27 -9.95 15.24
N ALA A 230 26.76 -11.19 15.05
CA ALA A 230 28.16 -11.45 14.72
C ALA A 230 28.56 -11.06 13.28
N LEU A 231 27.60 -10.91 12.36
CA LEU A 231 27.87 -10.51 10.99
C LEU A 231 28.04 -8.99 10.86
N PRO A 232 28.84 -8.53 9.88
CA PRO A 232 28.98 -7.10 9.61
C PRO A 232 27.76 -6.58 8.80
N TRP A 233 26.95 -5.74 9.42
CA TRP A 233 25.82 -5.04 8.79
C TRP A 233 25.45 -3.77 9.56
N ARG A 234 24.69 -2.88 8.93
CA ARG A 234 24.02 -1.74 9.55
C ARG A 234 22.54 -1.74 9.20
N LEU A 235 21.69 -1.36 10.15
CA LEU A 235 20.26 -1.17 9.94
C LEU A 235 19.93 0.32 9.93
N LEU A 236 19.25 0.78 8.91
CA LEU A 236 18.76 2.15 8.74
C LEU A 236 17.24 2.13 8.80
N VAL A 237 16.66 2.77 9.81
CA VAL A 237 15.23 2.74 10.09
C VAL A 237 14.62 4.11 9.79
N ALA A 238 13.86 4.21 8.72
CA ALA A 238 13.05 5.38 8.40
C ALA A 238 11.63 5.20 8.95
N GLY A 239 11.16 6.19 9.70
CA GLY A 239 9.82 6.18 10.27
C GLY A 239 9.77 6.85 11.64
N ASP A 240 8.54 7.08 12.08
CA ASP A 240 8.22 7.64 13.39
C ASP A 240 6.80 7.25 13.79
N GLY A 241 6.43 7.54 15.04
CA GLY A 241 5.09 7.32 15.53
C GLY A 241 5.01 7.07 17.03
N PRO A 242 3.79 6.88 17.57
CA PRO A 242 3.57 6.78 19.01
C PRO A 242 4.28 5.58 19.68
N ALA A 243 4.62 4.54 18.92
CA ALA A 243 5.36 3.39 19.45
C ALA A 243 6.89 3.50 19.32
N ARG A 244 7.45 4.70 19.00
CA ARG A 244 8.88 4.89 18.78
C ARG A 244 9.74 4.38 19.93
N ALA A 245 9.42 4.73 21.16
CA ALA A 245 10.16 4.28 22.34
C ALA A 245 10.19 2.75 22.47
N ALA A 246 9.07 2.08 22.19
CA ALA A 246 8.99 0.61 22.21
C ALA A 246 9.79 -0.03 21.08
N VAL A 247 9.85 0.62 19.91
CA VAL A 247 10.69 0.18 18.77
C VAL A 247 12.17 0.32 19.11
N GLU A 248 12.60 1.49 19.63
CA GLU A 248 14.00 1.72 20.05
C GLU A 248 14.43 0.72 21.14
N ALA A 249 13.54 0.45 22.10
CA ALA A 249 13.79 -0.55 23.15
C ALA A 249 13.99 -1.97 22.58
N ALA A 250 13.25 -2.34 21.53
CA ALA A 250 13.43 -3.65 20.88
C ALA A 250 14.83 -3.83 20.27
N PHE A 251 15.45 -2.74 19.80
CA PHE A 251 16.80 -2.76 19.22
C PHE A 251 17.92 -2.41 20.20
N LYS A 252 17.65 -2.28 21.52
CA LYS A 252 18.64 -1.85 22.52
C LYS A 252 19.91 -2.68 22.48
N GLY A 253 19.80 -4.02 22.34
CA GLY A 253 20.96 -4.93 22.23
C GLY A 253 21.77 -4.80 20.93
N LEU A 254 21.30 -4.00 19.96
CA LEU A 254 21.90 -3.79 18.64
C LEU A 254 22.18 -2.31 18.37
N ALA A 255 22.20 -1.46 19.40
CA ALA A 255 22.29 0.00 19.26
C ALA A 255 23.45 0.49 18.41
N GLU A 256 24.63 -0.19 18.48
CA GLU A 256 25.80 0.14 17.67
C GLU A 256 25.59 -0.08 16.15
N LYS A 257 24.65 -0.96 15.78
CA LYS A 257 24.37 -1.34 14.39
C LYS A 257 23.16 -0.64 13.80
N VAL A 258 22.32 0.00 14.61
CA VAL A 258 21.04 0.57 14.19
C VAL A 258 21.10 2.11 14.18
N ARG A 259 20.54 2.73 13.14
CA ARG A 259 20.37 4.17 13.05
C ARG A 259 18.93 4.50 12.71
N PHE A 260 18.29 5.25 13.59
CA PHE A 260 16.94 5.78 13.39
C PHE A 260 17.03 7.12 12.68
N LEU A 261 16.47 7.21 11.48
CA LEU A 261 16.56 8.40 10.61
C LEU A 261 15.37 9.36 10.78
N GLY A 262 14.35 8.96 11.57
CA GLY A 262 13.10 9.69 11.65
C GLY A 262 12.22 9.52 10.39
N PRO A 263 11.17 10.33 10.26
CA PRO A 263 10.27 10.26 9.12
C PRO A 263 10.95 10.86 7.88
N LEU A 264 10.98 10.11 6.79
CA LEU A 264 11.52 10.56 5.51
C LEU A 264 10.40 10.85 4.51
N LYS A 265 10.54 11.93 3.75
CA LYS A 265 9.70 12.22 2.59
C LYS A 265 10.13 11.35 1.40
N GLU A 266 9.36 11.37 0.34
CA GLU A 266 9.53 10.50 -0.83
C GLU A 266 10.95 10.49 -1.41
N ARG A 267 11.51 11.66 -1.71
CA ARG A 267 12.88 11.76 -2.29
C ARG A 267 13.96 11.25 -1.33
N PRO A 268 14.08 11.71 -0.07
CA PRO A 268 15.04 11.14 0.89
C PRO A 268 14.85 9.64 1.15
N LEU A 269 13.62 9.13 1.05
CA LEU A 269 13.34 7.71 1.18
C LEU A 269 13.85 6.91 -0.02
N ALA A 270 13.68 7.42 -1.24
CA ALA A 270 14.24 6.81 -2.45
C ALA A 270 15.79 6.82 -2.39
N GLU A 271 16.41 7.90 -1.89
CA GLU A 271 17.86 8.00 -1.68
C GLU A 271 18.36 6.96 -0.63
N LEU A 272 17.61 6.75 0.45
CA LEU A 272 17.92 5.71 1.43
C LEU A 272 17.88 4.32 0.79
N TYR A 273 16.83 4.02 0.04
CA TYR A 273 16.71 2.73 -0.65
C TYR A 273 17.86 2.54 -1.65
N ALA A 274 18.18 3.55 -2.44
CA ALA A 274 19.28 3.49 -3.38
C ALA A 274 20.64 3.21 -2.69
N ALA A 275 20.87 3.79 -1.52
CA ALA A 275 22.13 3.63 -0.76
C ALA A 275 22.22 2.28 -0.03
N ALA A 276 21.12 1.61 0.26
CA ALA A 276 21.08 0.36 0.98
C ALA A 276 21.44 -0.86 0.10
N ASP A 277 21.55 -2.02 0.71
CA ASP A 277 21.91 -3.28 0.04
C ASP A 277 20.75 -4.29 0.01
N LEU A 278 19.87 -4.26 1.01
CA LEU A 278 18.65 -5.06 1.06
C LEU A 278 17.60 -4.35 1.92
N TYR A 279 16.36 -4.68 1.68
CA TYR A 279 15.24 -4.28 2.51
C TYR A 279 14.75 -5.49 3.32
N ALA A 280 14.62 -5.37 4.63
CA ALA A 280 14.15 -6.46 5.48
C ALA A 280 12.95 -6.02 6.33
N TRP A 281 11.79 -6.63 6.11
CA TRP A 281 10.57 -6.32 6.84
C TRP A 281 9.70 -7.57 7.01
N PRO A 282 9.39 -8.02 8.23
CA PRO A 282 8.57 -9.22 8.46
C PRO A 282 7.15 -9.11 7.90
N ALA A 283 6.61 -7.90 7.82
CA ALA A 283 5.29 -7.60 7.27
C ALA A 283 4.14 -8.33 7.99
N VAL A 284 4.18 -8.36 9.34
CA VAL A 284 3.11 -8.94 10.16
C VAL A 284 1.77 -8.33 9.76
N ASN A 285 0.84 -9.17 9.33
CA ASN A 285 -0.52 -8.81 8.91
C ASN A 285 -0.61 -7.70 7.85
N GLU A 286 0.42 -7.54 7.02
CA GLU A 286 0.45 -6.56 5.94
C GLU A 286 -0.45 -7.02 4.78
N ALA A 287 -1.28 -6.13 4.24
CA ALA A 287 -2.14 -6.45 3.11
C ALA A 287 -1.30 -6.78 1.85
N TYR A 288 -0.35 -5.91 1.50
CA TYR A 288 0.61 -6.09 0.39
C TYR A 288 1.93 -5.34 0.58
N GLY A 289 1.95 -4.24 1.35
CA GLY A 289 3.18 -3.54 1.72
C GLY A 289 3.81 -2.70 0.62
N MET A 290 3.31 -1.48 0.39
CA MET A 290 3.88 -0.56 -0.61
C MET A 290 5.39 -0.31 -0.43
N ALA A 291 5.89 -0.28 0.82
CA ALA A 291 7.31 -0.10 1.08
C ALA A 291 8.18 -1.24 0.50
N LEU A 292 7.63 -2.46 0.40
CA LEU A 292 8.31 -3.60 -0.25
C LEU A 292 8.46 -3.33 -1.75
N LEU A 293 7.41 -2.78 -2.39
CA LEU A 293 7.43 -2.44 -3.80
C LEU A 293 8.36 -1.25 -4.10
N GLU A 294 8.37 -0.24 -3.22
CA GLU A 294 9.26 0.91 -3.29
C GLU A 294 10.74 0.52 -3.22
N ALA A 295 11.08 -0.37 -2.28
CA ALA A 295 12.43 -0.89 -2.14
C ALA A 295 12.86 -1.64 -3.42
N GLN A 296 11.99 -2.46 -3.98
CA GLN A 296 12.24 -3.18 -5.24
C GLN A 296 12.44 -2.20 -6.42
N ALA A 297 11.68 -1.12 -6.49
CA ALA A 297 11.83 -0.09 -7.51
C ALA A 297 13.22 0.57 -7.49
N ALA A 298 13.84 0.67 -6.30
CA ALA A 298 15.20 1.16 -6.13
C ALA A 298 16.29 0.10 -6.37
N GLY A 299 15.91 -1.13 -6.75
CA GLY A 299 16.84 -2.23 -6.96
C GLY A 299 17.28 -2.95 -5.70
N LEU A 300 16.53 -2.82 -4.59
CA LEU A 300 16.79 -3.59 -3.37
C LEU A 300 16.05 -4.93 -3.41
N PRO A 301 16.74 -6.05 -3.20
CA PRO A 301 16.07 -7.31 -2.89
C PRO A 301 15.37 -7.22 -1.54
N VAL A 302 14.17 -7.75 -1.47
CA VAL A 302 13.36 -7.74 -0.26
C VAL A 302 13.47 -9.07 0.48
N VAL A 303 13.63 -9.00 1.80
CA VAL A 303 13.43 -10.15 2.70
C VAL A 303 12.19 -9.92 3.54
N SER A 304 11.21 -10.82 3.45
CA SER A 304 9.93 -10.73 4.15
C SER A 304 9.41 -12.12 4.53
N CYS A 305 8.17 -12.20 5.01
CA CYS A 305 7.49 -13.48 5.26
C CYS A 305 6.39 -13.73 4.22
N ALA A 306 6.20 -14.99 3.82
CA ALA A 306 5.23 -15.42 2.81
C ALA A 306 3.79 -15.43 3.37
N LEU A 307 3.27 -14.25 3.71
CA LEU A 307 1.95 -14.10 4.33
C LEU A 307 1.09 -13.10 3.59
N ARG A 308 -0.22 -13.38 3.52
CA ARG A 308 -1.23 -12.52 2.89
C ARG A 308 -0.81 -12.10 1.49
N GLY A 309 -0.93 -10.80 1.15
CA GLY A 309 -0.57 -10.27 -0.16
C GLY A 309 0.93 -10.03 -0.39
N VAL A 310 1.81 -10.35 0.57
CA VAL A 310 3.27 -10.19 0.37
C VAL A 310 3.79 -11.01 -0.81
N PRO A 311 3.38 -12.30 -1.04
CA PRO A 311 3.80 -13.07 -2.21
C PRO A 311 3.32 -12.50 -3.56
N ASP A 312 2.31 -11.63 -3.57
CA ASP A 312 1.87 -10.93 -4.78
C ASP A 312 2.77 -9.72 -5.14
N VAL A 313 3.58 -9.26 -4.17
CA VAL A 313 4.50 -8.11 -4.31
C VAL A 313 5.96 -8.54 -4.37
N VAL A 314 6.36 -9.55 -3.60
CA VAL A 314 7.73 -10.08 -3.56
C VAL A 314 7.73 -11.51 -4.09
N LEU A 315 8.39 -11.73 -5.22
CA LEU A 315 8.49 -13.05 -5.83
C LEU A 315 9.69 -13.80 -5.24
N ASP A 316 9.41 -14.85 -4.44
CA ASP A 316 10.46 -15.62 -3.78
C ASP A 316 11.47 -16.20 -4.76
N GLY A 317 12.76 -16.02 -4.47
CA GLY A 317 13.87 -16.42 -5.32
C GLY A 317 14.07 -15.58 -6.59
N ARG A 318 13.16 -14.62 -6.90
CA ARG A 318 13.27 -13.77 -8.09
C ARG A 318 13.52 -12.28 -7.72
N THR A 319 12.71 -11.71 -6.84
CA THR A 319 12.84 -10.28 -6.46
C THR A 319 13.22 -10.09 -4.99
N GLY A 320 13.29 -11.19 -4.26
CA GLY A 320 13.63 -11.23 -2.85
C GLY A 320 13.59 -12.65 -2.32
N LEU A 321 13.62 -12.79 -1.01
CA LEU A 321 13.50 -14.08 -0.32
C LEU A 321 12.38 -14.01 0.71
N LEU A 322 11.49 -14.99 0.70
CA LEU A 322 10.39 -15.09 1.64
C LEU A 322 10.64 -16.20 2.68
N ALA A 323 10.51 -15.85 3.95
CA ALA A 323 10.44 -16.82 5.02
C ALA A 323 9.04 -17.46 5.06
N PRO A 324 8.91 -18.78 5.27
CA PRO A 324 7.61 -19.46 5.24
C PRO A 324 6.73 -19.15 6.46
N ALA A 325 7.31 -18.60 7.53
CA ALA A 325 6.62 -18.30 8.79
C ALA A 325 7.11 -16.98 9.41
N LEU A 326 6.31 -16.42 10.33
CA LEU A 326 6.67 -15.26 11.16
C LEU A 326 7.55 -15.69 12.34
N GLU A 327 8.71 -16.26 12.03
CA GLU A 327 9.65 -16.79 13.01
C GLU A 327 11.05 -16.21 12.78
N GLU A 328 11.70 -15.82 13.88
CA GLU A 328 13.04 -15.26 13.83
C GLU A 328 14.08 -16.16 13.13
N PRO A 329 14.14 -17.49 13.38
CA PRO A 329 15.11 -18.35 12.71
C PRO A 329 14.93 -18.40 11.20
N ALA A 330 13.68 -18.54 10.75
CA ALA A 330 13.35 -18.63 9.33
C ALA A 330 13.68 -17.32 8.60
N LEU A 331 13.34 -16.17 9.19
CA LEU A 331 13.65 -14.88 8.63
C LEU A 331 15.16 -14.58 8.67
N ALA A 332 15.86 -14.96 9.76
CA ALA A 332 17.30 -14.79 9.90
C ALA A 332 18.08 -15.57 8.84
N GLU A 333 17.65 -16.77 8.48
CA GLU A 333 18.25 -17.54 7.39
C GLU A 333 18.16 -16.77 6.05
N ARG A 334 17.02 -16.19 5.73
CA ARG A 334 16.82 -15.41 4.49
C ARG A 334 17.66 -14.12 4.48
N VAL A 335 17.69 -13.39 5.59
CA VAL A 335 18.54 -12.20 5.75
C VAL A 335 20.01 -12.57 5.64
N ARG A 336 20.45 -13.63 6.35
CA ARG A 336 21.83 -14.12 6.30
C ARG A 336 22.26 -14.45 4.88
N ALA A 337 21.42 -15.15 4.12
CA ALA A 337 21.74 -15.54 2.75
C ALA A 337 22.10 -14.32 1.88
N LEU A 338 21.41 -13.18 2.07
CA LEU A 338 21.71 -11.96 1.33
C LEU A 338 22.83 -11.12 1.96
N LEU A 339 23.11 -11.24 3.25
CA LEU A 339 24.24 -10.55 3.86
C LEU A 339 25.58 -11.13 3.39
N VAL A 340 25.67 -12.44 3.26
CA VAL A 340 26.94 -13.14 2.95
C VAL A 340 27.19 -13.29 1.45
N ASP A 341 26.15 -13.30 0.63
CA ASP A 341 26.26 -13.48 -0.82
C ASP A 341 25.91 -12.17 -1.57
N GLY A 342 26.93 -11.37 -1.82
CA GLY A 342 26.79 -10.10 -2.53
C GLY A 342 26.33 -10.26 -3.99
N ALA A 343 26.77 -11.33 -4.67
CA ALA A 343 26.41 -11.56 -6.07
C ALA A 343 24.91 -11.91 -6.19
N ARG A 344 24.42 -12.80 -5.33
CA ARG A 344 22.98 -13.15 -5.26
C ARG A 344 22.15 -11.93 -4.90
N ARG A 345 22.57 -11.15 -3.91
CA ARG A 345 21.89 -9.91 -3.51
C ARG A 345 21.74 -8.95 -4.67
N GLN A 346 22.81 -8.69 -5.43
CA GLN A 346 22.76 -7.82 -6.61
C GLN A 346 21.89 -8.38 -7.72
N ALA A 347 21.94 -9.69 -7.97
CA ALA A 347 21.10 -10.34 -8.99
C ALA A 347 19.61 -10.18 -8.69
N LEU A 348 19.19 -10.49 -7.46
CA LEU A 348 17.81 -10.30 -7.01
C LEU A 348 17.38 -8.83 -7.05
N GLY A 349 18.27 -7.90 -6.72
CA GLY A 349 17.98 -6.47 -6.78
C GLY A 349 17.74 -5.98 -8.22
N ARG A 350 18.54 -6.43 -9.19
CA ARG A 350 18.29 -6.11 -10.62
C ARG A 350 16.95 -6.66 -11.11
N GLU A 351 16.64 -7.91 -10.73
CA GLU A 351 15.34 -8.51 -11.07
C GLU A 351 14.17 -7.78 -10.40
N ALA A 352 14.34 -7.33 -9.15
CA ALA A 352 13.35 -6.54 -8.43
C ALA A 352 13.03 -5.22 -9.16
N ALA A 353 14.05 -4.46 -9.56
CA ALA A 353 13.86 -3.23 -10.32
C ALA A 353 13.18 -3.47 -11.67
N ARG A 354 13.59 -4.53 -12.39
CA ARG A 354 12.98 -4.93 -13.66
C ARG A 354 11.51 -5.31 -13.49
N PHE A 355 11.20 -6.14 -12.51
CA PHE A 355 9.83 -6.54 -12.18
C PHE A 355 8.93 -5.33 -11.93
N VAL A 356 9.38 -4.37 -11.14
CA VAL A 356 8.57 -3.16 -10.87
C VAL A 356 8.39 -2.34 -12.15
N ALA A 357 9.43 -2.14 -12.93
CA ALA A 357 9.35 -1.35 -14.16
C ALA A 357 8.40 -1.99 -15.21
N GLU A 358 8.48 -3.31 -15.38
CA GLU A 358 7.77 -4.04 -16.44
C GLU A 358 6.37 -4.52 -16.02
N GLU A 359 6.16 -4.82 -14.72
CA GLU A 359 4.93 -5.47 -14.26
C GLU A 359 4.13 -4.66 -13.22
N ARG A 360 4.76 -3.69 -12.53
CA ARG A 360 4.18 -2.94 -11.39
C ARG A 360 4.30 -1.42 -11.55
N SER A 361 4.58 -0.93 -12.74
CA SER A 361 4.68 0.51 -12.98
C SER A 361 3.32 1.17 -13.18
N LEU A 362 3.27 2.48 -12.92
CA LEU A 362 2.11 3.34 -13.21
C LEU A 362 1.61 3.16 -14.66
N ALA A 363 2.54 3.04 -15.62
CA ALA A 363 2.20 2.82 -17.02
C ALA A 363 1.52 1.45 -17.29
N VAL A 364 1.91 0.41 -16.54
CA VAL A 364 1.24 -0.90 -16.61
C VAL A 364 -0.18 -0.81 -16.07
N ALA A 365 -0.36 -0.17 -14.92
CA ALA A 365 -1.68 0.06 -14.34
C ALA A 365 -2.58 0.88 -15.28
N ALA A 366 -2.04 1.96 -15.86
CA ALA A 366 -2.77 2.78 -16.82
C ALA A 366 -3.28 1.99 -18.03
N ARG A 367 -2.46 1.07 -18.58
CA ARG A 367 -2.92 0.20 -19.67
C ARG A 367 -4.11 -0.69 -19.28
N ARG A 368 -4.13 -1.20 -18.05
CA ARG A 368 -5.26 -1.99 -17.53
C ARG A 368 -6.50 -1.16 -17.30
N LEU A 369 -6.33 0.07 -16.82
CA LEU A 369 -7.44 0.98 -16.54
C LEU A 369 -7.98 1.69 -17.80
N LYS A 370 -7.38 1.48 -18.98
CA LYS A 370 -7.83 2.11 -20.22
C LYS A 370 -9.20 1.61 -20.70
N SER A 371 -9.53 0.36 -20.41
CA SER A 371 -10.74 -0.33 -20.89
C SER A 371 -11.72 -0.61 -19.74
N LEU A 372 -11.96 0.38 -18.90
CA LEU A 372 -13.01 0.31 -17.87
C LEU A 372 -14.40 0.25 -18.54
N PRO A 373 -15.40 -0.40 -17.87
CA PRO A 373 -16.75 -0.60 -18.42
C PRO A 373 -17.48 0.71 -18.72
#